data_4664b272c8e77007b07ac4d7b6dba7f7
#
_entry.id   4664b272c8e77007b07ac4d7b6dba7f7
#
_cell.length_a   1.000
_cell.length_b   1.000
_cell.length_c   1.000
_cell.angle_alpha   90.00
_cell.angle_beta   90.00
_cell.angle_gamma   90.00
#
_symmetry.space_group_name_H-M   'P 1'
#
loop_
_entity.id
_entity.type
_entity.pdbx_description
1 polymer ?
#
loop_
_entity_poly.entity_id
_entity_poly.type
_entity_poly.pdbx_seq_one_letter_code
_entity_poly.pdbx_strand_id
1 'polypeptide(L)'
;GAYYLDLEIISSQGTARGHASYSIAGRLRNSGERAARDVRVVVTAYDAAGRVAAVRKVAPALDVLPPGRSTDFEINLLSTAGAVVTYTLQAQGLGEIK
;
A
#
# COMPACT_ATOMS: atom_id res chain seq x y z
N GLY A 1 7.69 10.65 16.73
CA GLY A 1 7.89 9.27 16.59
C GLY A 1 8.58 8.90 15.30
N ALA A 2 9.31 7.83 15.33
CA ALA A 2 10.00 7.31 14.17
C ALA A 2 9.05 6.47 13.32
N TYR A 3 9.30 6.40 12.02
CA TYR A 3 8.62 5.48 11.14
C TYR A 3 8.87 4.05 11.60
N TYR A 4 7.83 3.23 11.49
CA TYR A 4 7.92 1.83 11.83
C TYR A 4 8.37 1.04 10.61
N LEU A 5 9.53 0.38 10.70
CA LEU A 5 10.15 -0.28 9.56
C LEU A 5 9.75 -1.75 9.40
N ASP A 6 9.00 -2.30 10.36
CA ASP A 6 8.65 -3.72 10.35
C ASP A 6 7.26 -4.01 9.81
N LEU A 7 6.76 -3.12 8.95
CA LEU A 7 5.55 -3.35 8.18
C LEU A 7 5.95 -3.88 6.81
N GLU A 8 5.42 -5.03 6.44
CA GLU A 8 5.76 -5.64 5.15
C GLU A 8 4.52 -5.96 4.34
N ILE A 9 4.63 -5.75 3.04
CA ILE A 9 3.61 -6.18 2.09
C ILE A 9 3.81 -7.67 1.85
N ILE A 10 2.84 -8.48 2.26
CA ILE A 10 2.93 -9.94 2.13
C ILE A 10 2.55 -10.37 0.72
N SER A 11 1.51 -9.75 0.17
CA SER A 11 0.99 -10.11 -1.14
C SER A 11 0.30 -8.92 -1.76
N SER A 12 0.23 -8.89 -3.08
CA SER A 12 -0.58 -7.92 -3.81
C SER A 12 -0.94 -8.49 -5.17
N GLN A 13 -2.07 -8.03 -5.69
CA GLN A 13 -2.52 -8.37 -7.03
C GLN A 13 -3.15 -7.13 -7.66
N GLY A 14 -2.66 -6.77 -8.84
CA GLY A 14 -3.18 -5.66 -9.61
C GLY A 14 -4.09 -6.15 -10.73
N THR A 15 -5.16 -5.41 -11.00
CA THR A 15 -6.13 -5.77 -12.04
C THR A 15 -6.54 -4.51 -12.79
N ALA A 16 -6.36 -4.51 -14.11
CA ALA A 16 -6.86 -3.44 -14.97
C ALA A 16 -8.40 -3.52 -15.04
N ARG A 17 -9.06 -2.39 -14.81
CA ARG A 17 -10.51 -2.28 -14.77
C ARG A 17 -11.04 -1.43 -15.91
N GLY A 18 -10.38 -1.43 -17.04
CA GLY A 18 -10.69 -0.59 -18.18
C GLY A 18 -9.49 0.25 -18.56
N HIS A 19 -9.70 1.24 -19.42
CA HIS A 19 -8.59 1.96 -20.05
C HIS A 19 -7.76 2.79 -19.06
N ALA A 20 -8.40 3.42 -18.09
CA ALA A 20 -7.73 4.33 -17.17
C ALA A 20 -7.90 3.94 -15.69
N SER A 21 -8.48 2.78 -15.43
CA SER A 21 -8.80 2.35 -14.06
C SER A 21 -8.01 1.09 -13.71
N TYR A 22 -7.47 1.06 -12.50
CA TYR A 22 -6.65 -0.04 -12.03
C TYR A 22 -6.91 -0.28 -10.55
N SER A 23 -7.06 -1.54 -10.15
CA SER A 23 -7.29 -1.91 -8.75
C SER A 23 -6.17 -2.78 -8.25
N ILE A 24 -5.75 -2.55 -7.00
CA ILE A 24 -4.74 -3.34 -6.32
C ILE A 24 -5.32 -3.81 -5.00
N ALA A 25 -5.28 -5.11 -4.77
CA ALA A 25 -5.69 -5.70 -3.49
C ALA A 25 -4.50 -6.45 -2.91
N GLY A 26 -4.36 -6.42 -1.60
CA GLY A 26 -3.24 -7.11 -0.98
C GLY A 26 -3.38 -7.23 0.52
N ARG A 27 -2.32 -7.73 1.14
CA ARG A 27 -2.20 -7.87 2.59
C ARG A 27 -0.86 -7.33 3.04
N LEU A 28 -0.87 -6.75 4.23
CA LEU A 28 0.35 -6.34 4.90
C LEU A 28 0.36 -6.89 6.33
N ARG A 29 1.53 -7.00 6.91
CA ARG A 29 1.72 -7.59 8.22
C ARG A 29 2.71 -6.76 9.03
N ASN A 30 2.43 -6.65 10.33
CA ASN A 30 3.41 -6.14 11.27
C ASN A 30 4.29 -7.32 11.73
N SER A 31 5.51 -7.38 11.22
CA SER A 31 6.46 -8.45 11.56
C SER A 31 7.36 -8.09 12.75
N GLY A 32 7.16 -6.91 13.33
CA GLY A 32 7.95 -6.44 14.47
C GLY A 32 7.35 -6.79 15.81
N GLU A 33 7.95 -6.25 16.85
CA GLU A 33 7.59 -6.55 18.25
C GLU A 33 6.76 -5.45 18.90
N ARG A 34 6.55 -4.33 18.21
CA ARG A 34 5.73 -3.22 18.72
C ARG A 34 4.49 -3.06 17.85
N ALA A 35 3.43 -2.54 18.44
CA ALA A 35 2.26 -2.17 17.67
C ALA A 35 2.58 -1.00 16.75
N ALA A 36 2.02 -1.01 15.55
CA ALA A 36 2.08 0.10 14.61
C ALA A 36 0.72 0.79 14.56
N ARG A 37 0.73 2.11 14.45
CA ARG A 37 -0.48 2.92 14.30
C ARG A 37 -0.35 3.84 13.11
N ASP A 38 -1.48 4.42 12.69
CA ASP A 38 -1.55 5.28 11.51
C ASP A 38 -0.95 4.60 10.28
N VAL A 39 -1.25 3.30 10.14
CA VAL A 39 -0.70 2.49 9.06
C VAL A 39 -1.34 2.93 7.75
N ARG A 40 -0.49 3.10 6.73
CA ARG A 40 -0.92 3.49 5.38
C ARG A 40 -0.16 2.69 4.35
N VAL A 41 -0.79 2.51 3.20
CA VAL A 41 -0.15 1.91 2.03
C VAL A 41 -0.05 2.99 0.96
N VAL A 42 1.14 3.18 0.43
CA VAL A 42 1.40 4.13 -0.65
C VAL A 42 1.67 3.33 -1.92
N VAL A 43 0.94 3.64 -2.97
CA VAL A 43 1.17 3.06 -4.28
C VAL A 43 1.74 4.13 -5.21
N THR A 44 2.74 3.74 -5.98
CA THR A 44 3.21 4.51 -7.13
C THR A 44 3.01 3.63 -8.36
N ALA A 45 2.19 4.09 -9.29
CA ALA A 45 1.86 3.35 -10.49
C ALA A 45 2.55 3.97 -11.70
N TYR A 46 2.95 3.13 -12.64
CA TYR A 46 3.75 3.54 -13.80
C TYR A 46 3.08 3.11 -15.09
N ASP A 47 3.25 3.94 -16.12
CA ASP A 47 2.81 3.63 -17.47
C ASP A 47 3.84 2.78 -18.23
N ALA A 48 3.56 2.48 -19.50
CA ALA A 48 4.43 1.65 -20.34
C ALA A 48 5.80 2.29 -20.62
N ALA A 49 5.91 3.60 -20.48
CA ALA A 49 7.18 4.33 -20.65
C ALA A 49 7.96 4.43 -19.34
N GLY A 50 7.46 3.85 -18.25
CA GLY A 50 8.11 3.93 -16.95
C GLY A 50 7.89 5.24 -16.21
N ARG A 51 6.95 6.07 -16.68
CA ARG A 51 6.62 7.34 -16.03
C ARG A 51 5.55 7.13 -14.98
N VAL A 52 5.56 7.97 -13.95
CA VAL A 52 4.55 7.93 -12.89
C VAL A 52 3.20 8.32 -13.48
N ALA A 53 2.25 7.38 -13.42
CA ALA A 53 0.88 7.58 -13.89
C ALA A 53 -0.06 7.97 -12.75
N ALA A 54 0.20 7.51 -11.52
CA ALA A 54 -0.61 7.82 -10.36
C ALA A 54 0.16 7.55 -9.07
N VAL A 55 -0.13 8.32 -8.03
CA VAL A 55 0.36 8.08 -6.67
C VAL A 55 -0.84 8.18 -5.74
N ARG A 56 -0.98 7.25 -4.81
CA ARG A 56 -2.07 7.29 -3.85
C ARG A 56 -1.66 6.68 -2.51
N LYS A 57 -2.17 7.26 -1.44
CA LYS A 57 -1.99 6.77 -0.08
C LYS A 57 -3.37 6.39 0.47
N VAL A 58 -3.49 5.17 1.00
CA VAL A 58 -4.75 4.68 1.56
C VAL A 58 -4.52 4.06 2.93
N ALA A 59 -5.58 4.05 3.74
CA ALA A 59 -5.59 3.30 4.97
C ALA A 59 -5.99 1.85 4.65
N PRO A 60 -5.33 0.85 5.24
CA PRO A 60 -5.81 -0.53 5.15
C PRO A 60 -7.06 -0.73 6.02
N ALA A 61 -7.63 -1.93 5.99
CA ALA A 61 -8.81 -2.25 6.77
C ALA A 61 -8.60 -2.02 8.26
N LEU A 62 -7.41 -2.35 8.78
CA LEU A 62 -6.98 -2.02 10.13
C LEU A 62 -5.81 -1.08 10.04
N ASP A 63 -5.91 0.11 10.63
CA ASP A 63 -4.83 1.09 10.62
C ASP A 63 -3.98 1.06 11.91
N VAL A 64 -4.34 0.22 12.86
CA VAL A 64 -3.53 -0.12 14.02
C VAL A 64 -3.27 -1.62 13.97
N LEU A 65 -2.00 -1.99 13.95
CA LEU A 65 -1.60 -3.39 13.84
C LEU A 65 -0.73 -3.80 15.01
N PRO A 66 -1.27 -4.64 15.91
CA PRO A 66 -0.44 -5.28 16.93
C PRO A 66 0.65 -6.17 16.30
N PRO A 67 1.69 -6.54 17.06
CA PRO A 67 2.72 -7.44 16.55
C PRO A 67 2.12 -8.74 15.99
N GLY A 68 2.56 -9.13 14.81
CA GLY A 68 2.12 -10.35 14.14
C GLY A 68 0.79 -10.25 13.41
N ARG A 69 0.06 -9.13 13.56
CA ARG A 69 -1.25 -8.95 12.92
C ARG A 69 -1.08 -8.58 11.45
N SER A 70 -1.95 -9.16 10.63
CA SER A 70 -2.07 -8.82 9.21
C SER A 70 -3.39 -8.09 8.95
N THR A 71 -3.44 -7.32 7.88
CA THR A 71 -4.65 -6.64 7.44
C THR A 71 -4.69 -6.61 5.92
N ASP A 72 -5.90 -6.53 5.39
CA ASP A 72 -6.11 -6.36 3.96
C ASP A 72 -6.10 -4.88 3.59
N PHE A 73 -5.73 -4.60 2.35
CA PHE A 73 -5.88 -3.27 1.77
C PHE A 73 -6.40 -3.37 0.34
N GLU A 74 -7.05 -2.31 -0.10
CA GLU A 74 -7.52 -2.18 -1.47
C GLU A 74 -7.30 -0.76 -1.94
N ILE A 75 -6.77 -0.61 -3.16
CA ILE A 75 -6.48 0.68 -3.75
C ILE A 75 -7.13 0.71 -5.13
N ASN A 76 -7.93 1.75 -5.38
CA ASN A 76 -8.52 1.99 -6.68
C ASN A 76 -7.87 3.23 -7.28
N LEU A 77 -7.29 3.09 -8.47
CA LEU A 77 -6.58 4.16 -9.16
C LEU A 77 -7.31 4.59 -10.42
N LEU A 78 -7.36 5.90 -10.63
CA LEU A 78 -7.71 6.49 -11.90
C LEU A 78 -6.46 7.17 -12.44
N SER A 79 -6.02 6.77 -13.62
CA SER A 79 -4.84 7.34 -14.26
C SER A 79 -5.26 8.35 -15.32
N THR A 80 -4.67 9.54 -15.26
CA THR A 80 -4.86 10.56 -16.29
C THR A 80 -3.76 10.54 -17.35
N ALA A 81 -2.72 9.73 -17.11
CA ALA A 81 -1.52 9.69 -17.96
C ALA A 81 -1.45 8.45 -18.85
N GLY A 82 -2.50 7.61 -18.87
CA GLY A 82 -2.54 6.38 -19.66
C GLY A 82 -2.66 5.14 -18.78
N ALA A 83 -2.61 3.98 -19.41
CA ALA A 83 -2.82 2.72 -18.70
C ALA A 83 -1.67 2.41 -17.74
N VAL A 84 -2.01 1.96 -16.54
CA VAL A 84 -1.03 1.47 -15.57
C VAL A 84 -0.56 0.09 -16.00
N VAL A 85 0.76 -0.12 -16.08
CA VAL A 85 1.32 -1.42 -16.44
C VAL A 85 2.08 -2.07 -15.27
N THR A 86 2.55 -1.27 -14.33
CA THR A 86 3.22 -1.78 -13.12
C THR A 86 3.06 -0.80 -11.97
N TYR A 87 3.40 -1.25 -10.77
CA TYR A 87 3.31 -0.42 -9.58
C TYR A 87 4.32 -0.87 -8.53
N THR A 88 4.60 0.03 -7.59
CA THR A 88 5.33 -0.28 -6.36
C THR A 88 4.45 0.05 -5.17
N LEU A 89 4.62 -0.69 -4.08
CA LEU A 89 3.89 -0.49 -2.85
C LEU A 89 4.86 -0.26 -1.70
N GLN A 90 4.47 0.63 -0.79
CA GLN A 90 5.22 0.87 0.43
C GLN A 90 4.24 0.97 1.58
N ALA A 91 4.48 0.20 2.64
CA ALA A 91 3.74 0.32 3.88
C ALA A 91 4.48 1.29 4.80
N GLN A 92 3.73 2.13 5.50
CA GLN A 92 4.28 3.06 6.47
C GLN A 92 3.38 3.17 7.68
N GLY A 93 3.95 3.55 8.80
CA GLY A 93 3.22 3.72 10.05
C GLY A 93 4.14 4.25 11.12
N LEU A 94 3.58 4.44 12.32
CA LEU A 94 4.31 4.89 13.50
C LEU A 94 4.36 3.76 14.52
N GLY A 95 5.53 3.47 15.04
CA GLY A 95 5.67 2.52 16.12
C GLY A 95 5.19 3.11 17.43
N GLU A 96 4.43 2.34 18.21
CA GLU A 96 4.04 2.78 19.54
C GLU A 96 5.22 2.71 20.49
N ILE A 97 5.35 3.75 21.30
CA ILE A 97 6.36 3.83 22.35
C ILE A 97 5.71 3.34 23.64
N LYS A 98 6.36 2.41 24.31
CA LYS A 98 5.91 1.95 25.63
C LYS A 98 6.40 2.89 26.71
#